data_b4c471e0eb2c8d1fea8bfec0926402b1
#
_entry.id   b4c471e0eb2c8d1fea8bfec0926402b1
#
_cell.length_a   1.000
_cell.length_b   1.000
_cell.length_c   1.000
_cell.angle_alpha   90.00
_cell.angle_beta   90.00
_cell.angle_gamma   90.00
#
_symmetry.space_group_name_H-M   'P 1'
#
loop_
_entity.id
_entity.type
_entity.pdbx_description
1 polymer ?
#
loop_
_entity_poly.entity_id
_entity_poly.type
_entity_poly.pdbx_seq_one_letter_code
_entity_poly.pdbx_strand_id
1 'polypeptide(L)'
;MLDECHLLWGDLCGYVWGKTNERIEVDMTNYRNKQTYFGAVDYNTGEFLVKAYPKGNSDHTIEFLQYLLAQSPGQRLVIIWDGATYHRSEQMQQYLEQVNADLVESDWQLYCLRFAPNAPQQNPVEDIWLQAKTFVRQHYYQCPSFKSLGQLFMQFLDGRVFDFPKLHSYG
;
A
#
# COMPACT_ATOMS: atom_id res chain seq x y z
N MET A 1 -8.83 -2.23 -3.41
CA MET A 1 -8.16 -3.04 -2.37
C MET A 1 -7.08 -2.19 -1.73
N LEU A 2 -6.91 -2.28 -0.41
CA LEU A 2 -6.04 -1.39 0.38
C LEU A 2 -5.08 -2.20 1.24
N ASP A 3 -3.85 -1.70 1.41
CA ASP A 3 -2.81 -2.31 2.25
C ASP A 3 -1.77 -1.29 2.70
N GLU A 4 -0.98 -1.62 3.72
CA GLU A 4 0.13 -0.82 4.20
C GLU A 4 1.47 -1.50 3.95
N CYS A 5 2.44 -0.69 3.56
CA CYS A 5 3.82 -1.11 3.40
C CYS A 5 4.75 -0.33 4.32
N HIS A 6 5.68 -1.04 4.94
CA HIS A 6 6.81 -0.43 5.61
C HIS A 6 8.05 -0.53 4.72
N LEU A 7 8.56 0.63 4.30
CA LEU A 7 9.84 0.73 3.64
C LEU A 7 10.92 0.91 4.69
N LEU A 8 11.91 0.02 4.68
CA LEU A 8 13.05 0.05 5.59
C LEU A 8 14.33 0.33 4.80
N TRP A 9 15.35 0.88 5.45
CA TRP A 9 16.66 1.03 4.82
C TRP A 9 17.20 -0.31 4.31
N GLY A 10 16.97 -1.39 5.08
CA GLY A 10 17.35 -2.76 4.71
C GLY A 10 16.64 -3.34 3.49
N ASP A 11 15.58 -2.72 3.00
CA ASP A 11 14.87 -3.18 1.78
C ASP A 11 15.72 -3.04 0.50
N LEU A 12 16.83 -2.30 0.54
CA LEU A 12 17.83 -2.29 -0.53
C LEU A 12 18.56 -3.64 -0.65
N CYS A 13 18.65 -4.40 0.42
CA CYS A 13 19.26 -5.73 0.42
C CYS A 13 18.27 -6.77 -0.09
N GLY A 14 18.76 -7.72 -0.87
CA GLY A 14 17.95 -8.82 -1.40
C GLY A 14 18.71 -9.65 -2.41
N TYR A 15 18.00 -10.49 -3.14
CA TYR A 15 18.58 -11.30 -4.19
C TYR A 15 18.57 -10.49 -5.51
N VAL A 16 19.73 -10.43 -6.15
CA VAL A 16 19.91 -9.87 -7.50
C VAL A 16 20.67 -10.86 -8.36
N TRP A 17 20.40 -10.85 -9.66
CA TRP A 17 21.21 -11.62 -10.61
C TRP A 17 22.53 -10.89 -10.82
N GLY A 18 23.64 -11.60 -10.65
CA GLY A 18 24.99 -11.10 -10.82
C GLY A 18 25.89 -12.18 -11.42
N LYS A 19 27.15 -11.85 -11.68
CA LYS A 19 28.13 -12.84 -12.11
C LYS A 19 28.39 -13.86 -11.00
N THR A 20 28.62 -15.11 -11.39
CA THR A 20 28.99 -16.17 -10.47
C THR A 20 30.28 -15.79 -9.75
N ASN A 21 30.30 -15.92 -8.42
CA ASN A 21 31.42 -15.58 -7.54
C ASN A 21 31.74 -14.08 -7.36
N GLU A 22 30.88 -13.17 -7.84
CA GLU A 22 30.94 -11.74 -7.50
C GLU A 22 29.80 -11.42 -6.52
N ARG A 23 30.13 -10.87 -5.34
CA ARG A 23 29.14 -10.30 -4.42
C ARG A 23 28.92 -8.84 -4.78
N ILE A 24 27.66 -8.46 -4.95
CA ILE A 24 27.29 -7.04 -5.02
C ILE A 24 27.16 -6.57 -3.58
N GLU A 25 28.06 -5.68 -3.18
CA GLU A 25 28.07 -5.07 -1.86
C GLU A 25 27.33 -3.75 -1.89
N VAL A 26 26.48 -3.51 -0.91
CA VAL A 26 25.75 -2.25 -0.72
C VAL A 26 26.18 -1.69 0.63
N ASP A 27 26.70 -0.47 0.62
CA ASP A 27 27.04 0.25 1.85
C ASP A 27 25.79 0.49 2.68
N MET A 28 25.69 -0.20 3.80
CA MET A 28 24.56 -0.12 4.72
C MET A 28 25.00 0.52 6.02
N THR A 29 24.41 1.67 6.32
CA THR A 29 24.44 2.23 7.66
C THR A 29 23.32 1.58 8.49
N ASN A 30 23.63 1.18 9.73
CA ASN A 30 22.68 0.50 10.62
C ASN A 30 21.62 1.47 11.17
N TYR A 31 21.00 2.25 10.28
CA TYR A 31 19.92 3.16 10.65
C TYR A 31 18.58 2.43 10.66
N ARG A 32 17.82 2.63 11.73
CA ARG A 32 16.44 2.14 11.88
C ARG A 32 15.44 3.07 11.17
N ASN A 33 15.78 3.53 9.97
CA ASN A 33 14.88 4.36 9.20
C ASN A 33 13.70 3.50 8.69
N LYS A 34 12.51 4.03 8.90
CA LYS A 34 11.26 3.42 8.47
C LYS A 34 10.32 4.50 7.94
N GLN A 35 9.69 4.22 6.82
CA GLN A 35 8.57 5.00 6.28
C GLN A 35 7.40 4.06 6.05
N THR A 36 6.21 4.46 6.48
CA THR A 36 4.97 3.73 6.20
C THR A 36 4.27 4.35 5.00
N TYR A 37 3.77 3.51 4.11
CA TYR A 37 2.95 3.90 2.98
C TYR A 37 1.61 3.18 3.08
N PHE A 38 0.54 3.91 2.80
CA PHE A 38 -0.78 3.34 2.55
C PHE A 38 -1.02 3.38 1.05
N GLY A 39 -1.49 2.27 0.49
CA GLY A 39 -1.79 2.15 -0.92
C GLY A 39 -3.12 1.49 -1.17
N ALA A 40 -3.81 1.97 -2.19
CA ALA A 40 -5.05 1.37 -2.65
C ALA A 40 -5.04 1.22 -4.17
N VAL A 41 -5.37 0.04 -4.66
CA VAL A 41 -5.58 -0.21 -6.08
C VAL A 41 -7.07 -0.31 -6.38
N ASP A 42 -7.50 0.39 -7.41
CA ASP A 42 -8.83 0.19 -7.99
C ASP A 42 -8.80 -1.11 -8.81
N TYR A 43 -9.69 -2.03 -8.46
CA TYR A 43 -9.78 -3.33 -9.12
C TYR A 43 -10.17 -3.23 -10.60
N ASN A 44 -10.97 -2.22 -10.97
CA ASN A 44 -11.50 -2.09 -12.32
C ASN A 44 -10.53 -1.36 -13.26
N THR A 45 -9.83 -0.34 -12.75
CA THR A 45 -8.96 0.50 -13.58
C THR A 45 -7.47 0.16 -13.46
N GLY A 46 -7.07 -0.52 -12.38
CA GLY A 46 -5.67 -0.76 -12.04
C GLY A 46 -4.95 0.49 -11.52
N GLU A 47 -5.63 1.62 -11.38
CA GLU A 47 -5.05 2.83 -10.81
C GLU A 47 -4.63 2.61 -9.36
N PHE A 48 -3.45 3.07 -9.01
CA PHE A 48 -2.88 2.94 -7.68
C PHE A 48 -2.70 4.29 -7.01
N LEU A 49 -3.38 4.50 -5.91
CA LEU A 49 -3.25 5.68 -5.07
C LEU A 49 -2.40 5.35 -3.84
N VAL A 50 -1.40 6.18 -3.57
CA VAL A 50 -0.44 5.95 -2.47
C VAL A 50 -0.14 7.23 -1.71
N LYS A 51 0.02 7.10 -0.38
CA LYS A 51 0.49 8.19 0.50
C LYS A 51 1.46 7.68 1.55
N ALA A 52 2.43 8.55 1.90
CA ALA A 52 3.37 8.31 2.98
C ALA A 52 2.82 8.84 4.31
N TYR A 53 2.96 8.03 5.37
CA TYR A 53 2.57 8.39 6.74
C TYR A 53 3.67 7.99 7.74
N PRO A 54 3.73 8.63 8.91
CA PRO A 54 4.74 8.29 9.93
C PRO A 54 4.62 6.85 10.45
N LYS A 55 3.40 6.33 10.53
CA LYS A 55 3.10 4.97 11.05
C LYS A 55 1.74 4.46 10.56
N GLY A 56 1.52 3.14 10.63
CA GLY A 56 0.21 2.51 10.48
C GLY A 56 -0.58 2.59 11.79
N ASN A 57 -1.74 3.23 11.77
CA ASN A 57 -2.68 3.35 12.89
C ASN A 57 -4.04 3.84 12.37
N SER A 58 -5.04 3.86 13.26
CA SER A 58 -6.41 4.30 12.92
C SER A 58 -6.47 5.71 12.35
N ASP A 59 -5.72 6.68 12.93
CA ASP A 59 -5.73 8.07 12.47
C ASP A 59 -5.32 8.18 11.00
N HIS A 60 -4.16 7.61 10.65
CA HIS A 60 -3.64 7.68 9.29
C HIS A 60 -4.45 6.82 8.32
N THR A 61 -5.05 5.72 8.77
CA THR A 61 -5.98 4.95 7.96
C THR A 61 -7.22 5.80 7.61
N ILE A 62 -7.79 6.51 8.59
CA ILE A 62 -8.91 7.42 8.37
C ILE A 62 -8.53 8.55 7.41
N GLU A 63 -7.37 9.19 7.60
CA GLU A 63 -6.88 10.21 6.68
C GLU A 63 -6.71 9.69 5.25
N PHE A 64 -6.26 8.44 5.12
CA PHE A 64 -6.11 7.82 3.80
C PHE A 64 -7.47 7.49 3.17
N LEU A 65 -8.45 7.01 3.95
CA LEU A 65 -9.83 6.80 3.47
C LEU A 65 -10.49 8.12 3.04
N GLN A 66 -10.29 9.20 3.78
CA GLN A 66 -10.76 10.54 3.40
C GLN A 66 -10.12 11.00 2.07
N TYR A 67 -8.82 10.72 1.90
CA TYR A 67 -8.13 11.00 0.65
C TYR A 67 -8.74 10.19 -0.51
N LEU A 68 -9.02 8.90 -0.35
CA LEU A 68 -9.64 8.07 -1.39
C LEU A 68 -11.03 8.59 -1.76
N LEU A 69 -11.86 8.97 -0.78
CA LEU A 69 -13.16 9.57 -1.03
C LEU A 69 -13.06 10.89 -1.81
N ALA A 70 -12.07 11.73 -1.49
CA ALA A 70 -11.82 12.98 -2.20
C ALA A 70 -11.34 12.77 -3.65
N GLN A 71 -10.65 11.66 -3.96
CA GLN A 71 -10.25 11.30 -5.32
C GLN A 71 -11.40 10.70 -6.15
N SER A 72 -12.49 10.27 -5.49
CA SER A 72 -13.62 9.58 -6.12
C SER A 72 -14.94 10.31 -5.83
N PRO A 73 -15.11 11.59 -6.22
CA PRO A 73 -16.27 12.39 -5.87
C PRO A 73 -17.55 11.79 -6.48
N GLY A 74 -18.57 11.63 -5.63
CA GLY A 74 -19.86 11.08 -6.01
C GLY A 74 -19.89 9.57 -6.26
N GLN A 75 -18.77 8.88 -6.03
CA GLN A 75 -18.70 7.43 -6.11
C GLN A 75 -18.81 6.79 -4.72
N ARG A 76 -19.30 5.57 -4.68
CA ARG A 76 -19.30 4.72 -3.49
C ARG A 76 -18.06 3.85 -3.52
N LEU A 77 -17.33 3.82 -2.41
CA LEU A 77 -16.12 3.04 -2.29
C LEU A 77 -16.37 1.74 -1.51
N VAL A 78 -15.99 0.62 -2.11
CA VAL A 78 -15.87 -0.66 -1.43
C VAL A 78 -14.39 -0.92 -1.18
N ILE A 79 -13.97 -0.78 0.07
CA ILE A 79 -12.58 -1.04 0.49
C ILE A 79 -12.48 -2.49 0.97
N ILE A 80 -11.51 -3.21 0.40
CA ILE A 80 -11.18 -4.55 0.86
C ILE A 80 -9.75 -4.49 1.43
N TRP A 81 -9.59 -4.87 2.70
CA TRP A 81 -8.35 -4.78 3.46
C TRP A 81 -8.10 -5.99 4.35
N ASP A 82 -6.95 -6.03 5.00
CA ASP A 82 -6.59 -7.10 5.93
C ASP A 82 -7.31 -6.99 7.29
N GLY A 83 -6.96 -7.89 8.20
CA GLY A 83 -7.51 -7.95 9.55
C GLY A 83 -6.75 -7.14 10.60
N ALA A 84 -5.96 -6.13 10.25
CA ALA A 84 -5.20 -5.33 11.21
C ALA A 84 -6.09 -4.79 12.35
N THR A 85 -5.55 -4.76 13.57
CA THR A 85 -6.34 -4.43 14.77
C THR A 85 -6.91 -3.02 14.73
N TYR A 86 -6.19 -2.06 14.14
CA TYR A 86 -6.62 -0.66 14.04
C TYR A 86 -7.75 -0.45 13.02
N HIS A 87 -7.97 -1.40 12.06
CA HIS A 87 -9.15 -1.39 11.18
C HIS A 87 -10.45 -1.70 11.94
N ARG A 88 -10.35 -2.20 13.17
CA ARG A 88 -11.49 -2.55 14.05
C ARG A 88 -11.56 -1.69 15.30
N SER A 89 -10.75 -0.63 15.38
CA SER A 89 -10.76 0.27 16.51
C SER A 89 -12.10 1.00 16.63
N GLU A 90 -12.45 1.41 17.84
CA GLU A 90 -13.64 2.22 18.10
C GLU A 90 -13.64 3.51 17.24
N GLN A 91 -12.47 4.15 17.12
CA GLN A 91 -12.30 5.34 16.29
C GLN A 91 -12.65 5.08 14.82
N MET A 92 -12.24 3.92 14.28
CA MET A 92 -12.56 3.54 12.89
C MET A 92 -14.07 3.28 12.74
N GLN A 93 -14.70 2.62 13.70
CA GLN A 93 -16.14 2.39 13.68
C GLN A 93 -16.92 3.70 13.71
N GLN A 94 -16.58 4.61 14.61
CA GLN A 94 -17.18 5.94 14.69
C GLN A 94 -17.02 6.73 13.38
N TYR A 95 -15.85 6.66 12.74
CA TYR A 95 -15.63 7.29 11.45
C TYR A 95 -16.53 6.71 10.35
N LEU A 96 -16.64 5.39 10.27
CA LEU A 96 -17.51 4.72 9.27
C LEU A 96 -19.00 5.04 9.50
N GLU A 97 -19.43 5.08 10.76
CA GLU A 97 -20.78 5.50 11.13
C GLU A 97 -21.03 6.96 10.72
N GLN A 98 -20.08 7.85 10.95
CA GLN A 98 -20.20 9.27 10.59
C GLN A 98 -20.26 9.48 9.07
N VAL A 99 -19.41 8.80 8.30
CA VAL A 99 -19.38 8.93 6.84
C VAL A 99 -20.69 8.42 6.20
N ASN A 100 -21.31 7.41 6.81
CA ASN A 100 -22.53 6.79 6.31
C ASN A 100 -23.81 7.24 7.07
N ALA A 101 -23.70 8.30 7.90
CA ALA A 101 -24.81 8.79 8.69
C ALA A 101 -26.02 9.11 7.81
N ASP A 102 -27.21 8.75 8.29
CA ASP A 102 -28.49 8.97 7.60
C ASP A 102 -28.67 8.23 6.26
N LEU A 103 -27.74 7.33 5.92
CA LEU A 103 -27.81 6.51 4.71
C LEU A 103 -28.24 5.07 5.05
N VAL A 104 -29.09 4.49 4.22
CA VAL A 104 -29.32 3.04 4.27
C VAL A 104 -28.10 2.31 3.73
N GLU A 105 -27.87 1.08 4.15
CA GLU A 105 -26.64 0.32 3.81
C GLU A 105 -26.39 0.25 2.30
N SER A 106 -27.44 0.14 1.50
CA SER A 106 -27.35 0.16 0.03
C SER A 106 -26.73 1.45 -0.52
N ASP A 107 -26.75 2.53 0.22
CA ASP A 107 -26.33 3.87 -0.23
C ASP A 107 -25.08 4.38 0.49
N TRP A 108 -24.49 3.57 1.35
CA TRP A 108 -23.26 3.93 2.05
C TRP A 108 -22.18 4.42 1.09
N GLN A 109 -21.54 5.52 1.45
CA GLN A 109 -20.43 6.08 0.68
C GLN A 109 -19.16 5.25 0.81
N LEU A 110 -18.96 4.62 1.96
CA LEU A 110 -17.78 3.83 2.27
C LEU A 110 -18.18 2.51 2.92
N TYR A 111 -17.92 1.43 2.22
CA TYR A 111 -18.15 0.07 2.71
C TYR A 111 -16.82 -0.68 2.85
N CYS A 112 -16.53 -1.20 4.04
CA CYS A 112 -15.27 -1.86 4.32
C CYS A 112 -15.46 -3.36 4.53
N LEU A 113 -14.77 -4.16 3.74
CA LEU A 113 -14.74 -5.61 3.79
C LEU A 113 -13.34 -6.10 4.20
N ARG A 114 -13.28 -7.25 4.84
CA ARG A 114 -12.01 -7.90 5.14
C ARG A 114 -11.75 -9.06 4.20
N PHE A 115 -10.49 -9.22 3.82
CA PHE A 115 -10.04 -10.45 3.18
C PHE A 115 -10.32 -11.67 4.07
N ALA A 116 -10.39 -12.83 3.45
CA ALA A 116 -10.47 -14.09 4.19
C ALA A 116 -9.24 -14.23 5.12
N PRO A 117 -9.39 -14.78 6.33
CA PRO A 117 -8.26 -15.01 7.22
C PRO A 117 -7.19 -15.88 6.55
N ASN A 118 -5.92 -15.51 6.73
CA ASN A 118 -4.75 -16.23 6.18
C ASN A 118 -4.75 -16.39 4.65
N ALA A 119 -5.28 -15.42 3.92
CA ALA A 119 -5.31 -15.42 2.46
C ALA A 119 -4.60 -14.18 1.87
N PRO A 120 -3.29 -13.96 2.16
CA PRO A 120 -2.54 -12.79 1.66
C PRO A 120 -2.52 -12.76 0.13
N GLN A 121 -2.51 -13.92 -0.53
CA GLN A 121 -2.55 -14.02 -2.00
C GLN A 121 -3.79 -13.38 -2.65
N GLN A 122 -4.80 -13.02 -1.87
CA GLN A 122 -5.98 -12.31 -2.36
C GLN A 122 -5.77 -10.80 -2.44
N ASN A 123 -4.67 -10.27 -1.83
CA ASN A 123 -4.39 -8.85 -1.83
C ASN A 123 -3.35 -8.47 -2.90
N PRO A 124 -3.77 -7.97 -4.07
CA PRO A 124 -2.85 -7.60 -5.15
C PRO A 124 -1.94 -6.42 -4.78
N VAL A 125 -2.27 -5.65 -3.75
CA VAL A 125 -1.44 -4.55 -3.27
C VAL A 125 -0.10 -5.06 -2.74
N GLU A 126 -0.04 -6.28 -2.18
CA GLU A 126 1.22 -6.90 -1.77
C GLU A 126 2.18 -7.11 -2.97
N ASP A 127 1.64 -7.49 -4.13
CA ASP A 127 2.43 -7.64 -5.36
C ASP A 127 2.96 -6.27 -5.85
N ILE A 128 2.19 -5.20 -5.69
CA ILE A 128 2.64 -3.83 -6.00
C ILE A 128 3.82 -3.45 -5.10
N TRP A 129 3.72 -3.69 -3.79
CA TRP A 129 4.81 -3.45 -2.85
C TRP A 129 6.06 -4.25 -3.18
N LEU A 130 5.90 -5.52 -3.54
CA LEU A 130 7.00 -6.38 -3.95
C LEU A 130 7.70 -5.86 -5.21
N GLN A 131 6.94 -5.41 -6.21
CA GLN A 131 7.47 -4.81 -7.43
C GLN A 131 8.24 -3.53 -7.11
N ALA A 132 7.69 -2.63 -6.29
CA ALA A 132 8.35 -1.40 -5.88
C ALA A 132 9.65 -1.66 -5.10
N LYS A 133 9.64 -2.59 -4.14
CA LYS A 133 10.84 -3.02 -3.41
C LYS A 133 11.88 -3.68 -4.33
N THR A 134 11.45 -4.43 -5.32
CA THR A 134 12.35 -5.02 -6.32
C THR A 134 12.98 -3.95 -7.18
N PHE A 135 12.21 -2.96 -7.61
CA PHE A 135 12.70 -1.84 -8.39
C PHE A 135 13.79 -1.05 -7.64
N VAL A 136 13.60 -0.71 -6.37
CA VAL A 136 14.60 0.03 -5.60
C VAL A 136 15.87 -0.82 -5.37
N ARG A 137 15.76 -2.14 -5.22
CA ARG A 137 16.92 -3.04 -5.15
C ARG A 137 17.75 -3.04 -6.44
N GLN A 138 17.08 -3.05 -7.58
CA GLN A 138 17.74 -2.99 -8.89
C GLN A 138 18.44 -1.65 -9.14
N HIS A 139 17.97 -0.59 -8.49
CA HIS A 139 18.47 0.79 -8.63
C HIS A 139 19.16 1.29 -7.36
N TYR A 140 19.71 0.38 -6.53
CA TYR A 140 20.32 0.69 -5.23
C TYR A 140 21.39 1.78 -5.31
N TYR A 141 22.12 1.86 -6.41
CA TYR A 141 23.17 2.86 -6.65
C TYR A 141 22.64 4.31 -6.74
N GLN A 142 21.33 4.48 -6.88
CA GLN A 142 20.65 5.79 -6.84
C GLN A 142 20.21 6.18 -5.42
N CYS A 143 20.43 5.32 -4.43
CA CYS A 143 19.95 5.49 -3.07
C CYS A 143 21.07 5.74 -2.06
N PRO A 144 21.77 6.90 -2.11
CA PRO A 144 22.81 7.23 -1.13
C PRO A 144 22.25 7.56 0.26
N SER A 145 20.94 7.69 0.41
CA SER A 145 20.27 8.02 1.68
C SER A 145 18.88 7.37 1.74
N PHE A 146 18.34 7.23 2.95
CA PHE A 146 16.95 6.77 3.13
C PHE A 146 15.93 7.70 2.45
N LYS A 147 16.21 9.00 2.40
CA LYS A 147 15.37 9.96 1.68
C LYS A 147 15.32 9.66 0.19
N SER A 148 16.48 9.41 -0.45
CA SER A 148 16.53 9.06 -1.87
C SER A 148 15.89 7.71 -2.15
N LEU A 149 16.00 6.73 -1.24
CA LEU A 149 15.28 5.47 -1.31
C LEU A 149 13.76 5.70 -1.33
N GLY A 150 13.22 6.50 -0.42
CA GLY A 150 11.81 6.84 -0.37
C GLY A 150 11.33 7.57 -1.63
N GLN A 151 12.14 8.48 -2.17
CA GLN A 151 11.85 9.19 -3.42
C GLN A 151 11.78 8.21 -4.61
N LEU A 152 12.75 7.31 -4.72
CA LEU A 152 12.78 6.31 -5.79
C LEU A 152 11.61 5.33 -5.67
N PHE A 153 11.25 4.93 -4.46
CA PHE A 153 10.09 4.09 -4.19
C PHE A 153 8.79 4.75 -4.64
N MET A 154 8.58 6.01 -4.28
CA MET A 154 7.40 6.77 -4.71
C MET A 154 7.38 7.02 -6.22
N GLN A 155 8.53 7.30 -6.85
CA GLN A 155 8.63 7.47 -8.29
C GLN A 155 8.18 6.22 -9.06
N PHE A 156 8.42 5.03 -8.50
CA PHE A 156 7.93 3.79 -9.11
C PHE A 156 6.41 3.68 -9.03
N LEU A 157 5.81 4.12 -7.95
CA LEU A 157 4.38 3.91 -7.64
C LEU A 157 3.47 5.00 -8.23
N ASP A 158 3.96 6.24 -8.26
CA ASP A 158 3.15 7.42 -8.59
C ASP A 158 2.67 7.40 -10.05
N GLY A 159 1.36 7.60 -10.22
CA GLY A 159 0.72 7.65 -11.54
C GLY A 159 0.76 6.34 -12.35
N ARG A 160 1.14 5.22 -11.72
CA ARG A 160 1.22 3.92 -12.40
C ARG A 160 -0.11 3.18 -12.34
N VAL A 161 -0.46 2.55 -13.45
CA VAL A 161 -1.55 1.58 -13.55
C VAL A 161 -0.96 0.17 -13.48
N PHE A 162 -1.58 -0.69 -12.67
CA PHE A 162 -1.16 -2.07 -12.47
C PHE A 162 -2.20 -3.03 -13.06
N ASP A 163 -1.70 -4.08 -13.71
CA ASP A 163 -2.53 -5.15 -14.25
C ASP A 163 -2.33 -6.45 -13.45
N PHE A 164 -3.43 -7.08 -13.13
CA PHE A 164 -3.47 -8.32 -12.37
C PHE A 164 -4.26 -9.40 -13.11
N PRO A 165 -3.66 -10.02 -14.16
CA PRO A 165 -4.37 -11.01 -15.00
C PRO A 165 -4.98 -12.15 -14.21
N LYS A 166 -4.38 -12.53 -13.06
CA LYS A 166 -4.90 -13.58 -12.18
C LYS A 166 -6.25 -13.25 -11.58
N LEU A 167 -6.54 -11.97 -11.33
CA LEU A 167 -7.81 -11.53 -10.75
C LEU A 167 -8.95 -11.58 -11.77
N HIS A 168 -8.64 -11.37 -13.05
CA HIS A 168 -9.61 -11.44 -14.14
C HIS A 168 -10.09 -12.88 -14.43
N SER A 169 -9.38 -13.88 -13.90
CA SER A 169 -9.73 -15.30 -14.09
C SER A 169 -10.83 -15.79 -13.12
N TYR A 170 -11.23 -14.97 -12.15
CA TYR A 170 -12.21 -15.32 -11.13
C TYR A 170 -13.50 -14.47 -11.22
N GLY A 171 -13.64 -13.67 -12.26
CA GLY A 171 -14.81 -12.83 -12.54
C GLY A 171 -15.71 -13.40 -13.64
#